data_375a8cce81f5fabe93754e429fdd5947
#
_entry.id   375a8cce81f5fabe93754e429fdd5947
#
_cell.length_a   1.000
_cell.length_b   1.000
_cell.length_c   1.000
_cell.angle_alpha   90.00
_cell.angle_beta   90.00
_cell.angle_gamma   90.00
#
_symmetry.space_group_name_H-M   'P 1'
#
loop_
_entity.id
_entity.type
_entity.pdbx_description
1 polymer ?
#
loop_
_entity_poly.entity_id
_entity_poly.type
_entity_poly.pdbx_seq_one_letter_code
_entity_poly.pdbx_strand_id
1 'polypeptide(L)'
;AIESAAIANATGLEAPENGLVFPPGGIDDIPTLMRPKSEGGQLERKGLVDVVSCLTRDGEQIPYDIRKGVWVVFEADTDYLQNCFEEYKVVTDPSGKYMTLYKRWHMIGLELAVSVASVALRAEPTGAAICFNADCAAIAKRDLAVGEMLDGEGGYTVSGGLRPAVSSVRQGIVPLGLAHSVPLIRAVKE
;
A
#
# COMPACT_ATOMS: atom_id res chain seq x y z
N ALA A 1 -4.16 -4.09 2.25
CA ALA A 1 -3.90 -4.72 0.94
C ALA A 1 -4.81 -4.16 -0.17
N ILE A 2 -6.12 -4.05 0.06
CA ILE A 2 -7.09 -3.54 -0.95
C ILE A 2 -6.74 -2.11 -1.36
N GLU A 3 -6.58 -1.20 -0.40
CA GLU A 3 -6.22 0.20 -0.65
C GLU A 3 -4.87 0.32 -1.35
N SER A 4 -3.88 -0.47 -0.93
CA SER A 4 -2.56 -0.49 -1.57
C SER A 4 -2.62 -0.99 -3.02
N ALA A 5 -3.45 -2.00 -3.32
CA ALA A 5 -3.70 -2.45 -4.68
C ALA A 5 -4.39 -1.36 -5.52
N ALA A 6 -5.38 -0.68 -4.95
CA ALA A 6 -6.06 0.43 -5.61
C ALA A 6 -5.09 1.59 -5.92
N ILE A 7 -4.22 1.97 -4.97
CA ILE A 7 -3.19 2.99 -5.17
C ILE A 7 -2.23 2.57 -6.28
N ALA A 8 -1.69 1.36 -6.24
CA ALA A 8 -0.77 0.86 -7.27
C ALA A 8 -1.40 0.93 -8.66
N ASN A 9 -2.63 0.43 -8.80
CA ASN A 9 -3.34 0.40 -10.07
C ASN A 9 -3.78 1.80 -10.58
N ALA A 10 -3.96 2.77 -9.68
CA ALA A 10 -4.33 4.15 -10.04
C ALA A 10 -3.12 5.05 -10.32
N THR A 11 -1.91 4.67 -9.89
CA THR A 11 -0.71 5.52 -9.99
C THR A 11 0.39 4.94 -10.88
N GLY A 12 0.27 3.69 -11.30
CA GLY A 12 1.32 2.98 -12.03
C GLY A 12 2.43 2.42 -11.15
N LEU A 13 2.33 2.57 -9.81
CA LEU A 13 3.21 1.87 -8.88
C LEU A 13 2.94 0.37 -8.90
N GLU A 14 3.82 -0.39 -8.27
CA GLU A 14 3.74 -1.85 -8.26
C GLU A 14 3.67 -2.40 -6.83
N ALA A 15 3.17 -3.63 -6.71
CA ALA A 15 3.20 -4.36 -5.45
C ALA A 15 4.59 -4.98 -5.21
N PRO A 16 5.10 -5.01 -3.96
CA PRO A 16 6.28 -5.78 -3.61
C PRO A 16 6.06 -7.28 -3.87
N GLU A 17 7.09 -8.00 -4.33
CA GLU A 17 6.98 -9.43 -4.69
C GLU A 17 6.51 -10.30 -3.50
N ASN A 18 7.00 -9.99 -2.31
CA ASN A 18 6.69 -10.72 -1.08
C ASN A 18 5.58 -10.07 -0.23
N GLY A 19 4.85 -9.11 -0.80
CA GLY A 19 3.83 -8.34 -0.09
C GLY A 19 4.40 -7.17 0.72
N LEU A 20 3.53 -6.49 1.46
CA LEU A 20 3.87 -5.29 2.23
C LEU A 20 4.85 -5.60 3.36
N VAL A 21 5.83 -4.72 3.58
CA VAL A 21 6.86 -4.86 4.63
C VAL A 21 6.37 -4.33 5.98
N PHE A 22 5.54 -3.30 5.97
CA PHE A 22 5.05 -2.61 7.18
C PHE A 22 6.18 -2.18 8.12
N PRO A 23 7.21 -1.44 7.66
CA PRO A 23 8.24 -0.97 8.57
C PRO A 23 7.65 -0.02 9.61
N PRO A 24 8.07 -0.13 10.89
CA PRO A 24 7.69 0.83 11.91
C PRO A 24 8.40 2.16 11.69
N GLY A 25 7.67 3.29 11.78
CA GLY A 25 8.26 4.62 11.63
C GLY A 25 7.27 5.76 11.78
N GLY A 26 7.77 6.91 12.17
CA GLY A 26 7.06 8.18 12.18
C GLY A 26 7.22 8.93 10.86
N ILE A 27 6.62 10.13 10.78
CA ILE A 27 6.64 10.92 9.55
C ILE A 27 8.07 11.28 9.10
N ASP A 28 8.96 11.55 10.04
CA ASP A 28 10.34 11.95 9.74
C ASP A 28 11.20 10.77 9.28
N ASP A 29 10.77 9.54 9.55
CA ASP A 29 11.48 8.32 9.15
C ASP A 29 11.13 7.89 7.72
N ILE A 30 9.98 8.31 7.17
CA ILE A 30 9.45 7.82 5.89
C ILE A 30 10.46 7.97 4.74
N PRO A 31 11.11 9.14 4.51
CA PRO A 31 12.00 9.29 3.37
C PRO A 31 13.23 8.38 3.47
N THR A 32 13.62 7.98 4.68
CA THR A 32 14.70 7.01 4.91
C THR A 32 14.22 5.57 4.73
N LEU A 33 13.07 5.23 5.32
CA LEU A 33 12.51 3.86 5.27
C LEU A 33 12.12 3.46 3.85
N MET A 34 11.50 4.36 3.09
CA MET A 34 10.92 4.10 1.78
C MET A 34 11.90 4.27 0.61
N ARG A 35 13.19 4.21 0.89
CA ARG A 35 14.25 4.07 -0.12
C ARG A 35 14.47 2.60 -0.49
N PRO A 36 15.11 2.31 -1.63
CA PRO A 36 15.60 0.98 -1.94
C PRO A 36 16.59 0.46 -0.88
N LYS A 37 16.60 -0.84 -0.66
CA LYS A 37 17.59 -1.51 0.23
C LYS A 37 19.02 -1.23 -0.19
N SER A 38 19.29 -1.11 -1.48
CA SER A 38 20.60 -0.72 -2.02
C SER A 38 21.06 0.67 -1.58
N GLU A 39 20.14 1.52 -1.13
CA GLU A 39 20.39 2.87 -0.65
C GLU A 39 20.08 3.02 0.87
N GLY A 40 20.00 1.90 1.57
CA GLY A 40 19.81 1.86 3.03
C GLY A 40 18.35 1.97 3.50
N GLY A 41 17.38 1.81 2.61
CA GLY A 41 15.96 1.76 2.94
C GLY A 41 15.40 0.34 3.13
N GLN A 42 14.09 0.19 3.01
CA GLN A 42 13.38 -1.08 3.21
C GLN A 42 12.79 -1.66 1.93
N LEU A 43 12.62 -0.86 0.88
CA LEU A 43 12.02 -1.31 -0.37
C LEU A 43 13.00 -2.14 -1.20
N GLU A 44 12.50 -3.14 -1.92
CA GLU A 44 13.31 -3.93 -2.86
C GLU A 44 13.82 -3.06 -4.01
N ARG A 45 13.02 -2.12 -4.47
CA ARG A 45 13.32 -1.16 -5.54
C ARG A 45 12.40 0.06 -5.45
N LYS A 46 12.65 1.06 -6.28
CA LYS A 46 11.75 2.21 -6.48
C LYS A 46 10.44 1.80 -7.16
N GLY A 47 9.42 2.63 -7.04
CA GLY A 47 8.13 2.45 -7.69
C GLY A 47 7.21 1.41 -7.03
N LEU A 48 7.45 1.08 -5.77
CA LEU A 48 6.63 0.16 -4.99
C LEU A 48 5.68 0.90 -4.04
N VAL A 49 4.54 0.29 -3.75
CA VAL A 49 3.66 0.70 -2.66
C VAL A 49 4.04 -0.04 -1.38
N ASP A 50 3.94 0.64 -0.24
CA ASP A 50 4.05 0.02 1.07
C ASP A 50 3.22 0.78 2.11
N VAL A 51 3.17 0.26 3.32
CA VAL A 51 2.48 0.84 4.46
C VAL A 51 3.47 0.97 5.61
N VAL A 52 3.44 2.10 6.31
CA VAL A 52 4.25 2.31 7.53
C VAL A 52 3.43 1.96 8.75
N SER A 53 4.00 1.13 9.64
CA SER A 53 3.37 0.78 10.90
C SER A 53 3.45 1.93 11.90
N CYS A 54 2.36 2.20 12.60
CA CYS A 54 2.31 3.15 13.72
C CYS A 54 2.73 2.52 15.06
N LEU A 55 3.06 1.23 15.05
CA LEU A 55 3.53 0.49 16.22
C LEU A 55 4.90 -0.13 15.94
N THR A 56 5.73 -0.17 16.96
CA THR A 56 6.97 -0.95 16.95
C THR A 56 6.66 -2.45 16.83
N ARG A 57 7.69 -3.28 16.64
CA ARG A 57 7.51 -4.74 16.62
C ARG A 57 7.08 -5.32 17.97
N ASP A 58 7.33 -4.59 19.05
CA ASP A 58 6.93 -4.95 20.42
C ASP A 58 5.55 -4.38 20.81
N GLY A 59 4.88 -3.68 19.88
CA GLY A 59 3.53 -3.15 20.07
C GLY A 59 3.47 -1.75 20.70
N GLU A 60 4.60 -1.08 20.90
CA GLU A 60 4.64 0.28 21.42
C GLU A 60 4.28 1.32 20.35
N GLN A 61 3.65 2.41 20.75
CA GLN A 61 3.30 3.49 19.82
C GLN A 61 4.55 4.26 19.37
N ILE A 62 4.59 4.57 18.07
CA ILE A 62 5.65 5.38 17.49
C ILE A 62 5.28 6.86 17.61
N PRO A 63 6.19 7.71 18.15
CA PRO A 63 5.98 9.15 18.15
C PRO A 63 5.81 9.70 16.74
N TYR A 64 4.89 10.66 16.58
CA TYR A 64 4.60 11.28 15.27
C TYR A 64 4.24 10.28 14.17
N ASP A 65 3.52 9.22 14.53
CA ASP A 65 3.04 8.22 13.58
C ASP A 65 2.16 8.84 12.49
N ILE A 66 2.03 8.14 11.37
CA ILE A 66 1.28 8.60 10.20
C ILE A 66 -0.18 8.11 10.19
N ARG A 67 -0.70 7.69 11.33
CA ARG A 67 -2.07 7.19 11.44
C ARG A 67 -3.06 8.17 10.80
N LYS A 68 -3.95 7.63 9.96
CA LYS A 68 -4.94 8.39 9.19
C LYS A 68 -4.36 9.35 8.15
N GLY A 69 -3.11 9.15 7.73
CA GLY A 69 -2.45 9.93 6.71
C GLY A 69 -2.08 9.13 5.46
N VAL A 70 -1.78 9.85 4.40
CA VAL A 70 -1.23 9.30 3.15
C VAL A 70 0.08 10.03 2.85
N TRP A 71 1.04 9.30 2.34
CA TRP A 71 2.36 9.82 2.03
C TRP A 71 2.82 9.35 0.64
N VAL A 72 3.75 10.11 0.08
CA VAL A 72 4.51 9.75 -1.12
C VAL A 72 5.94 10.20 -0.94
N VAL A 73 6.89 9.38 -1.37
CA VAL A 73 8.33 9.71 -1.36
C VAL A 73 8.79 9.98 -2.77
N PHE A 74 9.45 11.12 -2.95
CA PHE A 74 10.10 11.52 -4.19
C PHE A 74 11.62 11.49 -4.05
N GLU A 75 12.28 11.15 -5.13
CA GLU A 75 13.72 11.25 -5.25
C GLU A 75 14.07 12.49 -6.09
N ALA A 76 15.03 13.27 -5.62
CA ALA A 76 15.65 14.31 -6.43
C ALA A 76 16.60 13.65 -7.44
N ASP A 77 16.34 13.86 -8.73
CA ASP A 77 17.17 13.37 -9.84
C ASP A 77 18.22 14.39 -10.29
N THR A 78 18.20 15.60 -9.69
CA THR A 78 19.14 16.69 -9.96
C THR A 78 19.53 17.41 -8.67
N ASP A 79 20.73 18.00 -8.64
CA ASP A 79 21.20 18.85 -7.54
C ASP A 79 20.25 20.05 -7.32
N TYR A 80 19.65 20.57 -8.40
CA TYR A 80 18.68 21.66 -8.31
C TYR A 80 17.46 21.26 -7.47
N LEU A 81 16.88 20.09 -7.71
CA LEU A 81 15.73 19.62 -6.92
C LEU A 81 16.13 19.32 -5.48
N GLN A 82 17.31 18.78 -5.23
CA GLN A 82 17.82 18.58 -3.87
C GLN A 82 17.97 19.90 -3.12
N ASN A 83 18.51 20.94 -3.76
CA ASN A 83 18.58 22.29 -3.19
C ASN A 83 17.18 22.87 -2.91
N CYS A 84 16.21 22.63 -3.79
CA CYS A 84 14.81 23.02 -3.53
C CYS A 84 14.24 22.34 -2.30
N PHE A 85 14.52 21.05 -2.08
CA PHE A 85 14.06 20.34 -0.86
C PHE A 85 14.61 21.00 0.41
N GLU A 86 15.89 21.40 0.40
CA GLU A 86 16.52 22.11 1.51
C GLU A 86 15.92 23.50 1.71
N GLU A 87 15.75 24.29 0.63
CA GLU A 87 15.18 25.64 0.67
C GLU A 87 13.76 25.66 1.23
N TYR A 88 12.91 24.71 0.78
CA TYR A 88 11.53 24.59 1.26
C TYR A 88 11.41 23.86 2.59
N LYS A 89 12.50 23.37 3.16
CA LYS A 89 12.55 22.68 4.45
C LYS A 89 11.55 21.52 4.55
N VAL A 90 11.43 20.77 3.46
CA VAL A 90 10.62 19.55 3.46
C VAL A 90 11.32 18.43 4.23
N VAL A 91 10.55 17.47 4.71
CA VAL A 91 11.12 16.28 5.40
C VAL A 91 11.89 15.44 4.40
N THR A 92 13.20 15.30 4.62
CA THR A 92 14.11 14.53 3.76
C THR A 92 14.82 13.43 4.54
N ASP A 93 15.39 12.48 3.82
CA ASP A 93 16.38 11.56 4.35
C ASP A 93 17.70 12.29 4.67
N PRO A 94 18.66 11.68 5.40
CA PRO A 94 19.92 12.33 5.76
C PRO A 94 20.78 12.78 4.57
N SER A 95 20.58 12.23 3.39
CA SER A 95 21.29 12.67 2.18
C SER A 95 20.65 13.89 1.49
N GLY A 96 19.43 14.26 1.87
CA GLY A 96 18.62 15.29 1.22
C GLY A 96 18.07 14.89 -0.15
N LYS A 97 18.31 13.64 -0.58
CA LYS A 97 17.93 13.14 -1.90
C LYS A 97 16.48 12.69 -1.99
N TYR A 98 15.95 12.15 -0.89
CA TYR A 98 14.58 11.66 -0.81
C TYR A 98 13.76 12.56 0.08
N MET A 99 12.58 12.99 -0.38
CA MET A 99 11.66 13.81 0.39
C MET A 99 10.29 13.15 0.50
N THR A 100 9.56 13.46 1.58
CA THR A 100 8.19 13.00 1.79
C THR A 100 7.20 14.15 1.66
N LEU A 101 6.18 13.95 0.83
CA LEU A 101 4.93 14.69 0.96
C LEU A 101 3.96 13.87 1.80
N TYR A 102 3.37 14.52 2.79
CA TYR A 102 2.47 13.90 3.74
C TYR A 102 1.16 14.66 3.84
N LYS A 103 0.06 13.94 3.56
CA LYS A 103 -1.29 14.43 3.81
C LYS A 103 -1.80 13.84 5.12
N ARG A 104 -1.82 14.64 6.16
CA ARG A 104 -2.11 14.20 7.52
C ARG A 104 -3.50 13.60 7.71
N TRP A 105 -4.51 14.17 7.06
CA TRP A 105 -5.89 13.77 7.24
C TRP A 105 -6.43 13.15 5.96
N HIS A 106 -6.46 11.83 5.95
CA HIS A 106 -7.13 11.02 4.95
C HIS A 106 -8.02 10.02 5.68
N MET A 107 -9.26 10.40 5.90
CA MET A 107 -10.22 9.62 6.69
C MET A 107 -11.46 9.34 5.87
N ILE A 108 -12.04 8.16 6.09
CA ILE A 108 -13.31 7.75 5.47
C ILE A 108 -14.37 8.83 5.74
N GLY A 109 -15.01 9.29 4.66
CA GLY A 109 -16.07 10.29 4.71
C GLY A 109 -15.62 11.74 4.66
N LEU A 110 -14.39 12.11 5.06
CA LEU A 110 -13.93 13.50 5.04
C LEU A 110 -13.84 14.09 3.63
N GLU A 111 -13.45 13.27 2.65
CA GLU A 111 -13.23 13.71 1.26
C GLU A 111 -14.29 13.20 0.29
N LEU A 112 -15.33 12.56 0.80
CA LEU A 112 -16.42 12.00 -0.03
C LEU A 112 -17.09 13.07 -0.89
N ALA A 113 -17.29 14.28 -0.36
CA ALA A 113 -17.87 15.39 -1.08
C ALA A 113 -17.05 15.79 -2.31
N VAL A 114 -15.71 15.67 -2.27
CA VAL A 114 -14.84 15.95 -3.42
C VAL A 114 -15.11 14.95 -4.54
N SER A 115 -15.24 13.67 -4.23
CA SER A 115 -15.54 12.64 -5.22
C SER A 115 -16.95 12.81 -5.82
N VAL A 116 -17.94 13.11 -4.98
CA VAL A 116 -19.32 13.39 -5.44
C VAL A 116 -19.34 14.62 -6.36
N ALA A 117 -18.70 15.71 -5.95
CA ALA A 117 -18.64 16.92 -6.76
C ALA A 117 -17.88 16.72 -8.08
N SER A 118 -16.80 15.98 -8.07
CA SER A 118 -16.03 15.67 -9.28
C SER A 118 -16.88 14.94 -10.32
N VAL A 119 -17.62 13.91 -9.89
CA VAL A 119 -18.52 13.17 -10.78
C VAL A 119 -19.70 14.03 -11.22
N ALA A 120 -20.34 14.73 -10.29
CA ALA A 120 -21.56 15.51 -10.59
C ALA A 120 -21.30 16.72 -11.49
N LEU A 121 -20.17 17.40 -11.30
CA LEU A 121 -19.87 18.67 -12.00
C LEU A 121 -18.95 18.49 -13.21
N ARG A 122 -18.11 17.46 -13.21
CA ARG A 122 -17.07 17.26 -14.22
C ARG A 122 -17.18 15.94 -14.97
N ALA A 123 -18.06 15.03 -14.53
CA ALA A 123 -18.17 13.66 -15.01
C ALA A 123 -16.84 12.88 -14.95
N GLU A 124 -15.98 13.17 -13.98
CA GLU A 124 -14.67 12.59 -13.79
C GLU A 124 -14.57 11.88 -12.45
N PRO A 125 -14.02 10.67 -12.39
CA PRO A 125 -13.69 10.03 -11.09
C PRO A 125 -12.50 10.75 -10.45
N THR A 126 -12.43 10.75 -9.13
CA THR A 126 -11.26 11.26 -8.38
C THR A 126 -10.08 10.29 -8.36
N GLY A 127 -10.29 9.06 -8.79
CA GLY A 127 -9.27 8.04 -8.99
C GLY A 127 -9.88 6.88 -9.75
N ALA A 128 -9.12 6.34 -10.69
CA ALA A 128 -9.48 5.17 -11.45
C ALA A 128 -8.24 4.32 -11.71
N ALA A 129 -8.40 3.01 -11.86
CA ALA A 129 -7.30 2.15 -12.27
C ALA A 129 -6.88 2.51 -13.71
N ILE A 130 -5.59 2.75 -13.91
CA ILE A 130 -4.97 3.00 -15.23
C ILE A 130 -4.14 1.79 -15.69
N CYS A 131 -3.90 0.84 -14.79
CA CYS A 131 -3.14 -0.38 -15.04
C CYS A 131 -3.60 -1.50 -14.11
N PHE A 132 -3.05 -2.70 -14.30
CA PHE A 132 -3.24 -3.84 -13.39
C PHE A 132 -1.85 -4.33 -12.94
N ASN A 133 -1.24 -3.63 -11.99
CA ASN A 133 0.07 -3.90 -11.45
C ASN A 133 0.01 -4.67 -10.12
N ALA A 134 -1.09 -4.54 -9.40
CA ALA A 134 -1.28 -5.15 -8.10
C ALA A 134 -2.64 -5.85 -7.97
N ASP A 135 -2.65 -6.96 -7.25
CA ASP A 135 -3.84 -7.71 -6.90
C ASP A 135 -3.93 -7.91 -5.39
N CYS A 136 -5.14 -7.97 -4.86
CA CYS A 136 -5.40 -8.35 -3.49
C CYS A 136 -5.79 -9.82 -3.45
N ALA A 137 -4.84 -10.67 -3.11
CA ALA A 137 -4.98 -12.13 -3.06
C ALA A 137 -5.70 -12.58 -1.80
N ALA A 138 -6.54 -13.61 -1.90
CA ALA A 138 -7.06 -14.31 -0.74
C ALA A 138 -5.97 -15.23 -0.17
N ILE A 139 -5.61 -15.01 1.10
CA ILE A 139 -4.63 -15.81 1.84
C ILE A 139 -5.37 -16.54 2.95
N ALA A 140 -5.21 -17.87 3.02
CA ALA A 140 -5.80 -18.67 4.09
C ALA A 140 -5.26 -18.23 5.46
N LYS A 141 -6.14 -18.08 6.45
CA LYS A 141 -5.80 -17.76 7.84
C LYS A 141 -5.51 -19.00 8.69
N ARG A 142 -5.80 -20.16 8.16
CA ARG A 142 -5.62 -21.50 8.76
C ARG A 142 -5.75 -22.57 7.69
N ASP A 143 -5.50 -23.78 8.05
CA ASP A 143 -5.82 -24.94 7.20
C ASP A 143 -7.33 -24.98 6.92
N LEU A 144 -7.68 -25.13 5.65
CA LEU A 144 -9.06 -25.16 5.17
C LEU A 144 -9.33 -26.49 4.46
N ALA A 145 -10.46 -27.12 4.79
CA ALA A 145 -10.86 -28.41 4.24
C ALA A 145 -11.59 -28.29 2.90
N VAL A 146 -11.67 -29.39 2.15
CA VAL A 146 -12.53 -29.50 0.96
C VAL A 146 -14.01 -29.28 1.36
N GLY A 147 -14.72 -28.49 0.58
CA GLY A 147 -16.12 -28.15 0.83
C GLY A 147 -16.31 -26.98 1.81
N GLU A 148 -15.25 -26.53 2.47
CA GLU A 148 -15.34 -25.37 3.35
C GLU A 148 -15.62 -24.09 2.56
N MET A 149 -16.54 -23.28 3.07
CA MET A 149 -16.95 -22.03 2.41
C MET A 149 -16.01 -20.89 2.77
N LEU A 150 -15.52 -20.18 1.77
CA LEU A 150 -14.80 -18.93 2.00
C LEU A 150 -15.78 -17.84 2.41
N ASP A 151 -15.42 -17.06 3.40
CA ASP A 151 -16.26 -16.02 4.03
C ASP A 151 -15.82 -14.58 3.73
N GLY A 152 -14.80 -14.43 2.90
CA GLY A 152 -14.34 -13.13 2.41
C GLY A 152 -13.54 -12.32 3.42
N GLU A 153 -13.39 -11.04 3.11
CA GLU A 153 -12.68 -10.11 3.97
C GLU A 153 -13.41 -9.91 5.31
N GLY A 154 -12.64 -9.83 6.39
CA GLY A 154 -13.17 -9.72 7.75
C GLY A 154 -13.69 -11.03 8.33
N GLY A 155 -13.75 -12.11 7.53
CA GLY A 155 -14.15 -13.44 7.97
C GLY A 155 -13.04 -14.22 8.67
N TYR A 156 -13.26 -15.53 8.85
CA TYR A 156 -12.37 -16.45 9.59
C TYR A 156 -11.53 -17.33 8.68
N THR A 157 -11.83 -17.38 7.38
CA THR A 157 -11.17 -18.28 6.43
C THR A 157 -10.01 -17.65 5.71
N VAL A 158 -10.17 -16.40 5.25
CA VAL A 158 -9.17 -15.70 4.43
C VAL A 158 -8.90 -14.28 4.90
N SER A 159 -7.70 -13.80 4.58
CA SER A 159 -7.30 -12.41 4.68
C SER A 159 -6.80 -11.89 3.32
N GLY A 160 -6.72 -10.57 3.18
CA GLY A 160 -6.15 -9.95 1.97
C GLY A 160 -4.64 -9.81 2.04
N GLY A 161 -3.94 -10.28 1.02
CA GLY A 161 -2.51 -10.04 0.83
C GLY A 161 -2.22 -9.35 -0.49
N LEU A 162 -1.38 -8.31 -0.45
CA LEU A 162 -0.95 -7.63 -1.67
C LEU A 162 0.02 -8.51 -2.45
N ARG A 163 -0.17 -8.61 -3.76
CA ARG A 163 0.69 -9.37 -4.68
C ARG A 163 0.85 -8.61 -6.00
N PRO A 164 1.99 -8.76 -6.70
CA PRO A 164 2.08 -8.32 -8.08
C PRO A 164 1.02 -9.04 -8.94
N ALA A 165 0.32 -8.28 -9.78
CA ALA A 165 -0.75 -8.84 -10.62
C ALA A 165 -0.26 -9.98 -11.53
N VAL A 166 0.96 -9.84 -12.08
CA VAL A 166 1.59 -10.89 -12.92
C VAL A 166 1.78 -12.19 -12.14
N SER A 167 2.21 -12.11 -10.87
CA SER A 167 2.40 -13.28 -10.00
C SER A 167 1.05 -13.90 -9.63
N SER A 168 0.04 -13.08 -9.32
CA SER A 168 -1.32 -13.52 -9.03
C SER A 168 -1.92 -14.30 -10.21
N VAL A 169 -1.85 -13.74 -11.41
CA VAL A 169 -2.37 -14.40 -12.64
C VAL A 169 -1.61 -15.69 -12.95
N ARG A 170 -0.27 -15.67 -12.89
CA ARG A 170 0.57 -16.84 -13.18
C ARG A 170 0.28 -18.00 -12.24
N GLN A 171 0.07 -17.73 -10.98
CA GLN A 171 -0.18 -18.72 -9.93
C GLN A 171 -1.66 -19.11 -9.83
N GLY A 172 -2.57 -18.44 -10.53
CA GLY A 172 -3.99 -18.66 -10.46
C GLY A 172 -4.56 -18.38 -9.05
N ILE A 173 -4.05 -17.34 -8.41
CA ILE A 173 -4.48 -16.95 -7.06
C ILE A 173 -5.91 -16.40 -7.10
N VAL A 174 -6.72 -16.77 -6.12
CA VAL A 174 -8.09 -16.25 -6.00
C VAL A 174 -8.03 -14.81 -5.47
N PRO A 175 -8.57 -13.83 -6.22
CA PRO A 175 -8.70 -12.47 -5.70
C PRO A 175 -9.61 -12.43 -4.47
N LEU A 176 -9.27 -11.63 -3.47
CA LEU A 176 -10.04 -11.53 -2.23
C LEU A 176 -11.52 -11.19 -2.48
N GLY A 177 -11.81 -10.32 -3.44
CA GLY A 177 -13.17 -9.95 -3.82
C GLY A 177 -14.03 -11.11 -4.36
N LEU A 178 -13.41 -12.19 -4.81
CA LEU A 178 -14.08 -13.41 -5.26
C LEU A 178 -14.11 -14.52 -4.20
N ALA A 179 -13.42 -14.34 -3.09
CA ALA A 179 -13.30 -15.33 -2.02
C ALA A 179 -14.46 -15.24 -0.99
N HIS A 180 -15.68 -15.04 -1.47
CA HIS A 180 -16.87 -14.95 -0.63
C HIS A 180 -17.97 -15.89 -1.12
N SER A 181 -18.50 -16.70 -0.21
CA SER A 181 -19.57 -17.67 -0.48
C SER A 181 -19.24 -18.69 -1.58
N VAL A 182 -17.97 -19.06 -1.72
CA VAL A 182 -17.49 -20.09 -2.65
C VAL A 182 -16.91 -21.27 -1.87
N PRO A 183 -17.28 -22.53 -2.20
CA PRO A 183 -16.72 -23.70 -1.55
C PRO A 183 -15.35 -24.04 -2.13
N LEU A 184 -14.45 -24.54 -1.29
CA LEU A 184 -13.18 -25.06 -1.71
C LEU A 184 -13.32 -26.45 -2.37
N ILE A 185 -12.76 -26.61 -3.55
CA ILE A 185 -12.70 -27.91 -4.25
C ILE A 185 -11.44 -28.71 -3.90
N ARG A 186 -10.48 -28.08 -3.23
CA ARG A 186 -9.24 -28.69 -2.72
C ARG A 186 -8.93 -28.12 -1.34
N ALA A 187 -8.29 -28.91 -0.49
CA ALA A 187 -7.79 -28.42 0.78
C ALA A 187 -6.66 -27.38 0.55
N VAL A 188 -6.63 -26.35 1.39
CA VAL A 188 -5.61 -25.29 1.39
C VAL A 188 -4.90 -25.30 2.74
N LYS A 189 -3.59 -25.18 2.73
CA LYS A 189 -2.75 -24.99 3.91
C LYS A 189 -2.48 -23.51 4.15
N GLU A 190 -2.35 -23.15 5.43
CA GLU A 190 -1.91 -21.82 5.86
C GLU A 190 -0.50 -21.50 5.32
#